data_45efb92783f2331699adbd42c635d863
#
_entry.id   45efb92783f2331699adbd42c635d863
#
_cell.length_a   1.000
_cell.length_b   1.000
_cell.length_c   1.000
_cell.angle_alpha   90.00
_cell.angle_beta   90.00
_cell.angle_gamma   90.00
#
_symmetry.space_group_name_H-M   'P 1'
#
loop_
_entity.id
_entity.type
_entity.pdbx_description
1 polymer ?
#
loop_
_entity_poly.entity_id
_entity_poly.type
_entity_poly.pdbx_seq_one_letter_code
_entity_poly.pdbx_strand_id
1 'polypeptide(L)'
;PLLQSREVRKKPLQRTFFGQRWVIWRDARQEVVLQSDRCPHLGAALSLGQVREGLITCPFHGFAFDGSGTCKKAPAIGSAVVPSHHLRLQTPLVRDYQGFIWLWHGDPNLATETPPFFEDLLQGWSYGTIDSDWPVHLTRAIENQLDVAHLPFVHANTIGKGHKTLVEGPYVEKDDQEIRVWVSNQKDHGQRPRTLESLALAAKERRPELVFKFPGIWLLNISPKLKLLVAFVP
;
A
#
# COMPACT_ATOMS: atom_id res chain seq x y z
N PRO A 1 1.82 -0.43 -1.65
CA PRO A 1 1.29 -1.30 -0.58
C PRO A 1 0.30 -2.31 -1.13
N LEU A 2 0.10 -3.45 -0.43
CA LEU A 2 -0.89 -4.47 -0.78
C LEU A 2 -2.03 -4.54 0.24
N LEU A 3 -1.72 -4.44 1.53
CA LEU A 3 -2.67 -4.57 2.64
C LEU A 3 -2.02 -4.06 3.93
N GLN A 4 -2.81 -3.94 4.98
CA GLN A 4 -2.29 -3.61 6.30
C GLN A 4 -1.57 -4.80 6.93
N SER A 5 -0.40 -4.58 7.54
CA SER A 5 0.40 -5.61 8.19
C SER A 5 -0.37 -6.39 9.27
N ARG A 6 -1.26 -5.72 10.00
CA ARG A 6 -2.10 -6.32 11.06
C ARG A 6 -3.12 -7.37 10.57
N GLU A 7 -3.40 -7.41 9.25
CA GLU A 7 -4.30 -8.42 8.68
C GLU A 7 -3.62 -9.80 8.59
N VAL A 8 -2.29 -9.82 8.46
CA VAL A 8 -1.51 -11.06 8.35
C VAL A 8 -1.22 -11.60 9.74
N ARG A 9 -2.09 -12.51 10.19
CA ARG A 9 -2.04 -13.12 11.53
C ARG A 9 -1.53 -14.56 11.44
N LYS A 10 -1.87 -15.39 12.45
CA LYS A 10 -1.43 -16.80 12.57
C LYS A 10 -1.92 -17.71 11.43
N LYS A 11 -3.11 -17.42 10.87
CA LYS A 11 -3.66 -18.20 9.76
C LYS A 11 -3.19 -17.64 8.43
N PRO A 12 -2.89 -18.48 7.43
CA PRO A 12 -2.65 -18.01 6.07
C PRO A 12 -3.84 -17.19 5.58
N LEU A 13 -3.55 -16.07 4.91
CA LEU A 13 -4.56 -15.15 4.39
C LEU A 13 -4.56 -15.23 2.86
N GLN A 14 -5.70 -15.46 2.25
CA GLN A 14 -5.85 -15.37 0.80
C GLN A 14 -6.20 -13.95 0.38
N ARG A 15 -5.55 -13.47 -0.68
CA ARG A 15 -5.91 -12.23 -1.38
C ARG A 15 -5.69 -12.41 -2.89
N THR A 16 -6.41 -11.61 -3.66
CA THR A 16 -6.23 -11.55 -5.12
C THR A 16 -5.64 -10.19 -5.47
N PHE A 17 -4.45 -10.20 -6.06
CA PHE A 17 -3.79 -8.99 -6.54
C PHE A 17 -3.39 -9.20 -7.99
N PHE A 18 -3.62 -8.21 -8.84
CA PHE A 18 -3.28 -8.25 -10.27
C PHE A 18 -3.83 -9.50 -10.98
N GLY A 19 -5.07 -9.90 -10.65
CA GLY A 19 -5.72 -11.06 -11.24
C GLY A 19 -5.21 -12.43 -10.79
N GLN A 20 -4.25 -12.49 -9.87
CA GLN A 20 -3.66 -13.72 -9.34
C GLN A 20 -4.01 -13.92 -7.86
N ARG A 21 -4.29 -15.17 -7.48
CA ARG A 21 -4.50 -15.54 -6.08
C ARG A 21 -3.17 -15.76 -5.38
N TRP A 22 -3.03 -15.12 -4.23
CA TRP A 22 -1.88 -15.18 -3.35
C TRP A 22 -2.26 -15.67 -1.97
N VAL A 23 -1.36 -16.39 -1.32
CA VAL A 23 -1.39 -16.67 0.10
C VAL A 23 -0.33 -15.81 0.80
N ILE A 24 -0.74 -15.16 1.89
CA ILE A 24 0.11 -14.30 2.71
C ILE A 24 0.14 -14.88 4.11
N TRP A 25 1.32 -15.00 4.66
CA TRP A 25 1.53 -15.62 5.96
C TRP A 25 2.82 -15.12 6.62
N ARG A 26 3.07 -15.51 7.88
CA ARG A 26 4.31 -15.17 8.58
C ARG A 26 5.10 -16.42 8.87
N ASP A 27 6.40 -16.36 8.60
CA ASP A 27 7.35 -17.43 8.87
C ASP A 27 7.71 -17.54 10.36
N ALA A 28 8.69 -18.39 10.70
CA ALA A 28 9.16 -18.58 12.06
C ALA A 28 9.78 -17.31 12.70
N ARG A 29 10.30 -16.39 11.88
CA ARG A 29 10.86 -15.10 12.31
C ARG A 29 9.81 -13.99 12.37
N GLN A 30 8.54 -14.32 12.10
CA GLN A 30 7.46 -13.37 11.94
C GLN A 30 7.62 -12.45 10.71
N GLU A 31 8.51 -12.78 9.80
CA GLU A 31 8.64 -12.09 8.52
C GLU A 31 7.45 -12.46 7.61
N VAL A 32 6.96 -11.47 6.89
CA VAL A 32 5.84 -11.68 5.96
C VAL A 32 6.32 -12.38 4.70
N VAL A 33 5.54 -13.35 4.25
CA VAL A 33 5.77 -14.12 3.04
C VAL A 33 4.54 -14.00 2.13
N LEU A 34 4.76 -13.73 0.86
CA LEU A 34 3.75 -13.75 -0.21
C LEU A 34 4.10 -14.86 -1.19
N GLN A 35 3.17 -15.78 -1.42
CA GLN A 35 3.37 -16.92 -2.31
C GLN A 35 2.14 -17.18 -3.17
N SER A 36 2.33 -17.82 -4.33
CA SER A 36 1.20 -18.30 -5.12
C SER A 36 0.30 -19.20 -4.27
N ASP A 37 -1.00 -18.92 -4.25
CA ASP A 37 -1.99 -19.74 -3.50
C ASP A 37 -2.35 -21.02 -4.24
N ARG A 38 -1.37 -21.62 -4.90
CA ARG A 38 -1.54 -22.85 -5.67
C ARG A 38 -0.39 -23.81 -5.40
N CYS A 39 -0.69 -24.91 -4.72
CA CYS A 39 0.30 -25.96 -4.48
C CYS A 39 0.82 -26.53 -5.83
N PRO A 40 2.15 -26.56 -6.06
CA PRO A 40 2.71 -27.03 -7.32
C PRO A 40 2.49 -28.53 -7.61
N HIS A 41 2.06 -29.30 -6.60
CA HIS A 41 1.74 -30.71 -6.78
C HIS A 41 0.46 -30.90 -7.62
N LEU A 42 -0.72 -30.55 -7.07
CA LEU A 42 -2.02 -30.73 -7.74
C LEU A 42 -2.94 -29.49 -7.62
N GLY A 43 -2.41 -28.31 -7.36
CA GLY A 43 -3.13 -27.05 -7.45
C GLY A 43 -4.03 -26.71 -6.25
N ALA A 44 -3.97 -27.46 -5.15
CA ALA A 44 -4.75 -27.14 -3.95
C ALA A 44 -4.37 -25.76 -3.38
N ALA A 45 -5.36 -25.04 -2.85
CA ALA A 45 -5.13 -23.73 -2.25
C ALA A 45 -4.36 -23.85 -0.93
N LEU A 46 -3.20 -23.20 -0.85
CA LEU A 46 -2.36 -23.20 0.35
C LEU A 46 -2.96 -22.37 1.48
N SER A 47 -3.76 -21.38 1.15
CA SER A 47 -4.50 -20.55 2.12
C SER A 47 -5.51 -21.34 2.96
N LEU A 48 -5.94 -22.50 2.48
CA LEU A 48 -6.79 -23.44 3.24
C LEU A 48 -5.97 -24.34 4.17
N GLY A 49 -4.65 -24.28 4.10
CA GLY A 49 -3.73 -25.03 4.94
C GLY A 49 -3.40 -24.32 6.24
N GLN A 50 -2.21 -24.58 6.74
CA GLN A 50 -1.76 -24.03 8.02
C GLN A 50 -0.27 -23.71 8.00
N VAL A 51 0.16 -22.80 8.85
CA VAL A 51 1.58 -22.54 9.12
C VAL A 51 1.98 -23.36 10.35
N ARG A 52 2.98 -24.23 10.17
CA ARG A 52 3.60 -25.00 11.25
C ARG A 52 5.11 -24.95 11.13
N GLU A 53 5.78 -24.72 12.23
CA GLU A 53 7.27 -24.67 12.27
C GLU A 53 7.86 -23.70 11.23
N GLY A 54 7.15 -22.58 10.96
CA GLY A 54 7.59 -21.60 9.93
C GLY A 54 7.44 -22.06 8.48
N LEU A 55 6.67 -23.11 8.23
CA LEU A 55 6.37 -23.63 6.90
C LEU A 55 4.88 -23.55 6.63
N ILE A 56 4.49 -23.12 5.42
CA ILE A 56 3.12 -23.25 4.96
C ILE A 56 2.88 -24.67 4.47
N THR A 57 1.85 -25.32 5.01
CA THR A 57 1.55 -26.74 4.73
C THR A 57 0.27 -26.87 3.93
N CYS A 58 0.36 -27.51 2.77
CA CYS A 58 -0.76 -27.82 1.88
C CYS A 58 -1.76 -28.75 2.59
N PRO A 59 -3.08 -28.43 2.59
CA PRO A 59 -4.07 -29.24 3.29
C PRO A 59 -4.34 -30.57 2.60
N PHE A 60 -3.93 -30.73 1.34
CA PHE A 60 -4.30 -31.91 0.55
C PHE A 60 -3.36 -33.09 0.82
N HIS A 61 -2.03 -32.91 0.69
CA HIS A 61 -1.06 -34.00 0.87
C HIS A 61 0.10 -33.66 1.83
N GLY A 62 -0.02 -32.58 2.59
CA GLY A 62 0.99 -32.21 3.60
C GLY A 62 2.30 -31.67 3.03
N PHE A 63 2.38 -31.34 1.74
CA PHE A 63 3.56 -30.66 1.22
C PHE A 63 3.78 -29.34 1.97
N ALA A 64 4.98 -29.12 2.46
CA ALA A 64 5.30 -27.93 3.25
C ALA A 64 6.41 -27.12 2.61
N PHE A 65 6.22 -25.80 2.54
CA PHE A 65 7.10 -24.86 1.85
C PHE A 65 7.58 -23.78 2.82
N ASP A 66 8.84 -23.41 2.66
CA ASP A 66 9.44 -22.31 3.42
C ASP A 66 9.15 -20.92 2.79
N GLY A 67 9.64 -19.86 3.46
CA GLY A 67 9.50 -18.48 2.99
C GLY A 67 10.18 -18.19 1.65
N SER A 68 11.10 -19.04 1.19
CA SER A 68 11.72 -18.94 -0.14
C SER A 68 10.90 -19.62 -1.25
N GLY A 69 9.84 -20.34 -0.87
CA GLY A 69 9.03 -21.15 -1.78
C GLY A 69 9.58 -22.57 -1.99
N THR A 70 10.65 -22.95 -1.31
CA THR A 70 11.25 -24.28 -1.46
C THR A 70 10.42 -25.32 -0.67
N CYS A 71 10.11 -26.46 -1.32
CA CYS A 71 9.47 -27.58 -0.65
C CYS A 71 10.44 -28.22 0.34
N LYS A 72 10.08 -28.26 1.62
CA LYS A 72 10.88 -28.85 2.70
C LYS A 72 10.35 -30.21 3.17
N LYS A 73 9.06 -30.45 3.02
CA LYS A 73 8.45 -31.72 3.44
C LYS A 73 7.49 -32.22 2.35
N ALA A 74 7.61 -33.49 2.02
CA ALA A 74 6.72 -34.23 1.12
C ALA A 74 6.41 -35.60 1.75
N PRO A 75 5.39 -35.70 2.63
CA PRO A 75 5.19 -36.89 3.48
C PRO A 75 5.10 -38.20 2.71
N ALA A 76 4.54 -38.18 1.50
CA ALA A 76 4.34 -39.39 0.69
C ALA A 76 5.64 -40.09 0.25
N ILE A 77 6.80 -39.36 0.22
CA ILE A 77 8.09 -39.94 -0.15
C ILE A 77 8.97 -40.25 1.07
N GLY A 78 8.45 -39.99 2.30
CA GLY A 78 9.15 -40.23 3.57
C GLY A 78 10.04 -39.07 4.00
N SER A 79 10.25 -38.94 5.28
CA SER A 79 10.97 -37.81 5.90
C SER A 79 12.49 -37.79 5.60
N ALA A 80 13.08 -38.92 5.22
CA ALA A 80 14.51 -39.02 4.87
C ALA A 80 14.80 -38.56 3.43
N VAL A 81 13.77 -38.37 2.59
CA VAL A 81 13.95 -37.99 1.19
C VAL A 81 13.78 -36.51 1.03
N VAL A 82 14.75 -35.87 0.36
CA VAL A 82 14.66 -34.44 0.01
C VAL A 82 13.69 -34.27 -1.17
N PRO A 83 12.66 -33.42 -1.01
CA PRO A 83 11.72 -33.18 -2.12
C PRO A 83 12.41 -32.57 -3.35
N SER A 84 11.85 -32.85 -4.53
CA SER A 84 12.38 -32.29 -5.79
C SER A 84 12.43 -30.76 -5.75
N HIS A 85 13.52 -30.18 -6.25
CA HIS A 85 13.69 -28.72 -6.38
C HIS A 85 12.68 -28.09 -7.36
N HIS A 86 12.04 -28.86 -8.22
CA HIS A 86 10.95 -28.41 -9.09
C HIS A 86 9.66 -28.11 -8.33
N LEU A 87 9.49 -28.67 -7.14
CA LEU A 87 8.37 -28.35 -6.25
C LEU A 87 8.63 -27.03 -5.54
N ARG A 88 8.44 -25.94 -6.26
CA ARG A 88 8.71 -24.58 -5.78
C ARG A 88 7.53 -23.65 -6.01
N LEU A 89 7.29 -22.78 -5.03
CA LEU A 89 6.29 -21.71 -5.12
C LEU A 89 6.89 -20.44 -5.70
N GLN A 90 6.11 -19.72 -6.50
CA GLN A 90 6.41 -18.35 -6.83
C GLN A 90 6.33 -17.50 -5.55
N THR A 91 7.42 -16.78 -5.26
CA THR A 91 7.55 -16.02 -4.02
C THR A 91 8.11 -14.63 -4.35
N PRO A 92 7.25 -13.64 -4.61
CA PRO A 92 7.66 -12.27 -4.84
C PRO A 92 8.28 -11.66 -3.59
N LEU A 93 9.13 -10.66 -3.78
CA LEU A 93 9.73 -9.91 -2.68
C LEU A 93 8.69 -8.98 -2.04
N VAL A 94 8.50 -9.14 -0.75
CA VAL A 94 7.65 -8.26 0.07
C VAL A 94 8.41 -7.71 1.27
N ARG A 95 7.93 -6.59 1.79
CA ARG A 95 8.42 -5.96 3.02
C ARG A 95 7.25 -5.59 3.92
N ASP A 96 7.38 -5.84 5.22
CA ASP A 96 6.52 -5.27 6.25
C ASP A 96 7.15 -3.95 6.71
N TYR A 97 6.54 -2.83 6.34
CA TYR A 97 7.09 -1.52 6.63
C TYR A 97 5.99 -0.50 6.92
N GLN A 98 6.12 0.19 8.05
CA GLN A 98 5.20 1.24 8.52
C GLN A 98 3.72 0.83 8.50
N GLY A 99 3.45 -0.40 8.96
CA GLY A 99 2.10 -0.94 9.09
C GLY A 99 1.48 -1.47 7.80
N PHE A 100 2.21 -1.49 6.70
CA PHE A 100 1.78 -2.02 5.41
C PHE A 100 2.68 -3.15 4.93
N ILE A 101 2.10 -4.10 4.21
CA ILE A 101 2.83 -5.07 3.40
C ILE A 101 3.05 -4.45 2.02
N TRP A 102 4.29 -4.32 1.63
CA TRP A 102 4.71 -3.78 0.35
C TRP A 102 5.20 -4.89 -0.56
N LEU A 103 4.80 -4.84 -1.83
CA LEU A 103 5.29 -5.73 -2.88
C LEU A 103 6.30 -4.96 -3.74
N TRP A 104 7.45 -5.56 -3.96
CA TRP A 104 8.34 -5.15 -5.03
C TRP A 104 7.90 -5.79 -6.36
N HIS A 105 7.64 -4.97 -7.37
CA HIS A 105 7.31 -5.40 -8.72
C HIS A 105 8.42 -4.97 -9.68
N GLY A 106 9.21 -5.92 -10.16
CA GLY A 106 10.36 -5.69 -11.03
C GLY A 106 11.53 -6.63 -10.72
N ASP A 107 12.71 -6.29 -11.22
CA ASP A 107 13.93 -7.04 -10.92
C ASP A 107 14.25 -6.97 -9.40
N PRO A 108 14.30 -8.11 -8.69
CA PRO A 108 14.61 -8.12 -7.26
C PRO A 108 15.97 -7.50 -6.91
N ASN A 109 16.93 -7.51 -7.84
CA ASN A 109 18.25 -6.91 -7.62
C ASN A 109 18.22 -5.38 -7.57
N LEU A 110 17.15 -4.78 -8.09
CA LEU A 110 16.91 -3.33 -8.06
C LEU A 110 16.03 -2.90 -6.89
N ALA A 111 15.61 -3.85 -6.05
CA ALA A 111 14.74 -3.55 -4.93
C ALA A 111 15.45 -2.66 -3.90
N THR A 112 14.83 -1.55 -3.55
CA THR A 112 15.29 -0.70 -2.44
C THR A 112 15.01 -1.38 -1.10
N GLU A 113 15.85 -1.15 -0.10
CA GLU A 113 15.64 -1.70 1.24
C GLU A 113 14.37 -1.14 1.90
N THR A 114 14.08 0.12 1.64
CA THR A 114 12.99 0.85 2.28
C THR A 114 11.92 1.22 1.25
N PRO A 115 10.67 0.76 1.43
CA PRO A 115 9.54 1.24 0.63
C PRO A 115 9.32 2.75 0.79
N PRO A 116 8.74 3.44 -0.21
CA PRO A 116 8.45 4.86 -0.12
C PRO A 116 7.47 5.14 1.03
N PHE A 117 7.82 6.10 1.89
CA PHE A 117 6.94 6.54 2.97
C PHE A 117 7.20 8.02 3.30
N PHE A 118 6.41 8.62 4.18
CA PHE A 118 6.55 10.01 4.60
C PHE A 118 7.39 10.07 5.89
N GLU A 119 8.57 10.67 5.82
CA GLU A 119 9.51 10.73 6.94
C GLU A 119 8.92 11.39 8.18
N ASP A 120 8.10 12.42 7.99
CA ASP A 120 7.46 13.14 9.08
C ASP A 120 6.29 12.38 9.75
N LEU A 121 5.96 11.18 9.27
CA LEU A 121 5.01 10.25 9.89
C LEU A 121 5.69 9.09 10.64
N LEU A 122 7.00 8.97 10.57
CA LEU A 122 7.71 7.83 11.17
C LEU A 122 7.64 7.82 12.71
N GLN A 123 7.48 8.99 13.34
CA GLN A 123 7.45 9.11 14.80
C GLN A 123 6.46 10.18 15.26
N GLY A 124 5.98 10.03 16.50
CA GLY A 124 5.20 11.07 17.19
C GLY A 124 3.71 11.16 16.82
N TRP A 125 3.19 10.18 16.07
CA TRP A 125 1.80 10.17 15.64
C TRP A 125 1.00 9.02 16.26
N SER A 126 -0.22 9.32 16.71
CA SER A 126 -1.26 8.32 16.96
C SER A 126 -2.20 8.29 15.75
N TYR A 127 -2.64 7.11 15.33
CA TYR A 127 -3.48 6.97 14.15
C TYR A 127 -4.63 5.98 14.34
N GLY A 128 -5.71 6.21 13.61
CA GLY A 128 -6.77 5.25 13.35
C GLY A 128 -6.79 4.91 11.86
N THR A 129 -7.39 3.78 11.50
CA THR A 129 -7.50 3.34 10.10
C THR A 129 -8.93 3.06 9.72
N ILE A 130 -9.26 3.38 8.47
CA ILE A 130 -10.53 3.07 7.82
C ILE A 130 -10.17 2.40 6.50
N ASP A 131 -10.80 1.26 6.21
CA ASP A 131 -10.72 0.58 4.92
C ASP A 131 -11.99 0.89 4.12
N SER A 132 -11.84 1.19 2.84
CA SER A 132 -12.95 1.51 1.95
C SER A 132 -12.68 0.98 0.55
N ASP A 133 -13.63 0.23 0.01
CA ASP A 133 -13.59 -0.23 -1.38
C ASP A 133 -14.20 0.83 -2.30
N TRP A 134 -13.43 1.22 -3.31
CA TRP A 134 -13.86 2.20 -4.30
C TRP A 134 -13.98 1.52 -5.67
N PRO A 135 -15.20 1.35 -6.22
CA PRO A 135 -15.42 0.69 -7.51
C PRO A 135 -15.04 1.61 -8.67
N VAL A 136 -13.81 2.11 -8.68
CA VAL A 136 -13.28 3.03 -9.69
C VAL A 136 -11.88 2.61 -10.09
N HIS A 137 -11.43 3.04 -11.27
CA HIS A 137 -10.05 2.82 -11.68
C HIS A 137 -9.09 3.60 -10.78
N LEU A 138 -7.93 3.00 -10.48
CA LEU A 138 -6.91 3.57 -9.58
C LEU A 138 -6.55 5.03 -9.92
N THR A 139 -6.37 5.34 -11.20
CA THR A 139 -6.03 6.71 -11.62
C THR A 139 -7.11 7.72 -11.27
N ARG A 140 -8.40 7.33 -11.36
CA ARG A 140 -9.52 8.19 -10.95
C ARG A 140 -9.56 8.42 -9.45
N ALA A 141 -9.22 7.40 -8.66
CA ALA A 141 -9.08 7.55 -7.22
C ALA A 141 -7.97 8.55 -6.88
N ILE A 142 -6.80 8.45 -7.53
CA ILE A 142 -5.68 9.36 -7.34
C ILE A 142 -6.04 10.78 -7.78
N GLU A 143 -6.63 10.96 -8.96
CA GLU A 143 -7.07 12.27 -9.47
C GLU A 143 -8.05 12.94 -8.49
N ASN A 144 -9.01 12.20 -7.96
CA ASN A 144 -9.96 12.73 -6.98
C ASN A 144 -9.27 13.19 -5.69
N GLN A 145 -8.24 12.48 -5.22
CA GLN A 145 -7.51 12.88 -4.03
C GLN A 145 -6.59 14.10 -4.25
N LEU A 146 -6.22 14.38 -5.49
CA LEU A 146 -5.42 15.57 -5.84
C LEU A 146 -6.28 16.79 -6.18
N ASP A 147 -7.59 16.62 -6.40
CA ASP A 147 -8.54 17.70 -6.60
C ASP A 147 -9.05 18.27 -5.26
N VAL A 148 -9.10 19.59 -5.15
CA VAL A 148 -9.70 20.28 -4.01
C VAL A 148 -10.95 21.09 -4.39
N ALA A 149 -11.23 21.23 -5.69
CA ALA A 149 -12.35 22.05 -6.17
C ALA A 149 -13.71 21.45 -5.80
N HIS A 150 -13.81 20.14 -5.68
CA HIS A 150 -15.03 19.44 -5.26
C HIS A 150 -15.37 19.60 -3.77
N LEU A 151 -14.39 19.93 -2.91
CA LEU A 151 -14.55 19.93 -1.46
C LEU A 151 -15.74 20.79 -0.97
N PRO A 152 -15.92 22.06 -1.42
CA PRO A 152 -17.02 22.90 -0.97
C PRO A 152 -18.40 22.43 -1.38
N PHE A 153 -18.48 21.55 -2.37
CA PHE A 153 -19.72 21.02 -2.93
C PHE A 153 -20.05 19.62 -2.41
N VAL A 154 -19.16 18.68 -2.65
CA VAL A 154 -19.35 17.26 -2.26
C VAL A 154 -19.22 17.08 -0.74
N HIS A 155 -18.29 17.80 -0.12
CA HIS A 155 -17.98 17.69 1.31
C HIS A 155 -18.40 18.94 2.10
N ALA A 156 -19.44 19.66 1.64
CA ALA A 156 -19.89 20.92 2.20
C ALA A 156 -20.15 20.92 3.70
N ASN A 157 -20.55 19.78 4.25
CA ASN A 157 -20.88 19.61 5.68
C ASN A 157 -19.69 19.11 6.55
N THR A 158 -18.55 18.78 5.93
CA THR A 158 -17.37 18.22 6.60
C THR A 158 -16.12 19.04 6.29
N ILE A 159 -15.17 18.47 5.54
CA ILE A 159 -13.87 19.09 5.21
C ILE A 159 -14.00 20.30 4.27
N GLY A 160 -15.08 20.40 3.50
CA GLY A 160 -15.40 21.52 2.60
C GLY A 160 -16.25 22.63 3.24
N LYS A 161 -16.48 22.54 4.56
CA LYS A 161 -17.34 23.51 5.28
C LYS A 161 -16.85 24.96 5.15
N GLY A 162 -17.78 25.88 4.99
CA GLY A 162 -17.51 27.33 5.01
C GLY A 162 -17.56 28.01 3.67
N HIS A 163 -18.13 27.35 2.62
CA HIS A 163 -18.34 27.93 1.28
C HIS A 163 -17.08 28.55 0.65
N LYS A 164 -15.96 27.84 0.79
CA LYS A 164 -14.66 28.25 0.24
C LYS A 164 -14.52 27.76 -1.20
N THR A 165 -15.20 28.43 -2.13
CA THR A 165 -15.32 28.00 -3.52
C THR A 165 -14.21 28.52 -4.44
N LEU A 166 -13.48 29.55 -4.03
CA LEU A 166 -12.35 30.05 -4.79
C LEU A 166 -11.13 29.17 -4.55
N VAL A 167 -10.61 28.55 -5.61
CA VAL A 167 -9.39 27.73 -5.55
C VAL A 167 -8.17 28.59 -5.85
N GLU A 168 -7.22 28.63 -4.94
CA GLU A 168 -5.89 29.20 -5.15
C GLU A 168 -4.90 28.10 -5.47
N GLY A 169 -4.40 28.08 -6.67
CA GLY A 169 -3.56 27.01 -7.21
C GLY A 169 -4.27 26.14 -8.25
N PRO A 170 -3.78 24.91 -8.48
CA PRO A 170 -2.61 24.31 -7.84
C PRO A 170 -1.29 24.87 -8.38
N TYR A 171 -0.31 25.02 -7.51
CA TYR A 171 1.09 25.02 -7.88
C TYR A 171 1.65 23.62 -7.64
N VAL A 172 2.36 23.05 -8.61
CA VAL A 172 2.79 21.64 -8.58
C VAL A 172 4.27 21.52 -8.86
N GLU A 173 4.96 20.81 -8.00
CA GLU A 173 6.30 20.30 -8.25
C GLU A 173 6.28 18.79 -8.33
N LYS A 174 7.10 18.22 -9.20
CA LYS A 174 7.23 16.77 -9.34
C LYS A 174 8.68 16.38 -9.57
N ASP A 175 9.02 15.21 -9.07
CA ASP A 175 10.23 14.46 -9.41
C ASP A 175 9.85 13.01 -9.72
N ASP A 176 10.84 12.11 -9.82
CA ASP A 176 10.63 10.71 -10.18
C ASP A 176 9.93 9.89 -9.07
N GLN A 177 9.85 10.42 -7.85
CA GLN A 177 9.32 9.71 -6.69
C GLN A 177 8.03 10.29 -6.17
N GLU A 178 7.81 11.60 -6.32
CA GLU A 178 6.65 12.25 -5.71
C GLU A 178 6.12 13.46 -6.50
N ILE A 179 4.86 13.77 -6.23
CA ILE A 179 4.17 14.98 -6.69
C ILE A 179 3.79 15.78 -5.44
N ARG A 180 4.24 17.03 -5.38
CA ARG A 180 3.91 17.99 -4.33
C ARG A 180 2.95 19.04 -4.87
N VAL A 181 1.88 19.31 -4.12
CA VAL A 181 0.83 20.24 -4.57
C VAL A 181 0.55 21.26 -3.47
N TRP A 182 0.64 22.53 -3.86
CA TRP A 182 0.22 23.67 -3.04
C TRP A 182 -1.08 24.21 -3.61
N VAL A 183 -2.13 24.09 -2.82
CA VAL A 183 -3.48 24.49 -3.21
C VAL A 183 -4.30 24.79 -1.98
N SER A 184 -5.22 25.74 -2.08
CA SER A 184 -6.14 26.04 -0.97
C SER A 184 -7.48 26.54 -1.48
N ASN A 185 -8.54 26.27 -0.69
CA ASN A 185 -9.86 26.82 -0.92
C ASN A 185 -10.05 28.07 -0.06
N GLN A 186 -10.48 29.16 -0.68
CA GLN A 186 -10.74 30.46 -0.07
C GLN A 186 -12.21 30.86 -0.25
N LYS A 187 -12.70 31.75 0.61
CA LYS A 187 -13.99 32.39 0.37
C LYS A 187 -13.86 33.33 -0.83
N ASP A 188 -14.85 33.25 -1.72
CA ASP A 188 -14.95 34.18 -2.82
C ASP A 188 -15.59 35.51 -2.35
N HIS A 189 -14.84 36.59 -2.47
CA HIS A 189 -15.27 37.98 -2.19
C HIS A 189 -15.18 38.83 -3.45
N GLY A 190 -15.12 38.23 -4.65
CA GLY A 190 -14.93 38.88 -5.92
C GLY A 190 -13.45 39.18 -6.26
N GLN A 191 -12.51 38.65 -5.47
CA GLN A 191 -11.08 38.76 -5.75
C GLN A 191 -10.64 37.80 -6.85
N ARG A 192 -9.54 38.13 -7.53
CA ARG A 192 -8.88 37.20 -8.45
C ARG A 192 -8.04 36.19 -7.69
N PRO A 193 -7.94 34.93 -8.14
CA PRO A 193 -6.96 33.97 -7.62
C PRO A 193 -5.53 34.52 -7.77
N ARG A 194 -4.63 34.09 -6.89
CA ARG A 194 -3.20 34.41 -7.01
C ARG A 194 -2.61 33.85 -8.29
N THR A 195 -1.62 34.55 -8.83
CA THR A 195 -0.86 34.09 -10.00
C THR A 195 0.02 32.89 -9.65
N LEU A 196 0.36 32.05 -10.64
CA LEU A 196 1.29 30.93 -10.45
C LEU A 196 2.65 31.38 -9.91
N GLU A 197 3.16 32.53 -10.32
CA GLU A 197 4.41 33.10 -9.81
C GLU A 197 4.33 33.39 -8.31
N SER A 198 3.25 34.01 -7.88
CA SER A 198 2.98 34.30 -6.46
C SER A 198 2.86 33.01 -5.63
N LEU A 199 2.23 31.97 -6.19
CA LEU A 199 2.10 30.65 -5.55
C LEU A 199 3.45 29.94 -5.47
N ALA A 200 4.26 29.97 -6.54
CA ALA A 200 5.60 29.42 -6.56
C ALA A 200 6.53 30.06 -5.51
N LEU A 201 6.42 31.37 -5.34
CA LEU A 201 7.18 32.07 -4.30
C LEU A 201 6.74 31.64 -2.89
N ALA A 202 5.43 31.57 -2.65
CA ALA A 202 4.87 31.13 -1.38
C ALA A 202 5.16 29.65 -1.07
N ALA A 203 5.28 28.79 -2.08
CA ALA A 203 5.60 27.37 -1.93
C ALA A 203 7.00 27.15 -1.32
N LYS A 204 7.95 28.07 -1.52
CA LYS A 204 9.29 28.00 -0.93
C LYS A 204 9.29 28.12 0.61
N GLU A 205 8.25 28.73 1.16
CA GLU A 205 8.14 29.02 2.61
C GLU A 205 7.15 28.12 3.33
N ARG A 206 6.39 27.31 2.59
CA ARG A 206 5.33 26.46 3.16
C ARG A 206 5.47 25.02 2.71
N ARG A 207 4.99 24.10 3.56
CA ARG A 207 4.82 22.70 3.18
C ARG A 207 3.67 22.59 2.16
N PRO A 208 3.77 21.61 1.22
CA PRO A 208 2.65 21.30 0.33
C PRO A 208 1.43 20.82 1.13
N GLU A 209 0.26 21.17 0.68
CA GLU A 209 -0.99 20.65 1.23
C GLU A 209 -1.17 19.17 0.92
N LEU A 210 -0.82 18.77 -0.29
CA LEU A 210 -0.95 17.39 -0.77
C LEU A 210 0.41 16.89 -1.25
N VAL A 211 0.73 15.64 -0.92
CA VAL A 211 1.90 14.95 -1.46
C VAL A 211 1.46 13.55 -1.90
N PHE A 212 1.74 13.21 -3.15
CA PHE A 212 1.57 11.85 -3.65
C PHE A 212 2.95 11.22 -3.88
N LYS A 213 3.21 10.08 -3.29
CA LYS A 213 4.42 9.28 -3.53
C LYS A 213 4.08 8.04 -4.35
N PHE A 214 4.87 7.82 -5.40
CA PHE A 214 4.74 6.61 -6.19
C PHE A 214 5.13 5.38 -5.38
N PRO A 215 4.49 4.21 -5.61
CA PRO A 215 3.42 3.98 -6.60
C PRO A 215 2.00 4.28 -6.11
N GLY A 216 1.75 4.60 -4.85
CA GLY A 216 0.36 4.68 -4.43
C GLY A 216 0.13 5.05 -2.96
N ILE A 217 0.84 6.03 -2.42
CA ILE A 217 0.48 6.65 -1.14
C ILE A 217 0.32 8.16 -1.29
N TRP A 218 -0.66 8.70 -0.60
CA TRP A 218 -1.03 10.10 -0.65
C TRP A 218 -1.17 10.67 0.76
N LEU A 219 -0.70 11.89 0.97
CA LEU A 219 -0.75 12.58 2.24
C LEU A 219 -1.42 13.94 2.07
N LEU A 220 -2.42 14.22 2.88
CA LEU A 220 -3.00 15.55 3.08
C LEU A 220 -2.53 16.13 4.40
N ASN A 221 -1.86 17.26 4.35
CA ASN A 221 -1.47 18.06 5.50
C ASN A 221 -2.61 19.02 5.89
N ILE A 222 -3.55 18.56 6.71
CA ILE A 222 -4.71 19.37 7.15
C ILE A 222 -4.26 20.45 8.14
N SER A 223 -3.38 20.08 9.07
CA SER A 223 -2.80 20.99 10.06
C SER A 223 -1.49 20.40 10.62
N PRO A 224 -0.72 21.14 11.42
CA PRO A 224 0.45 20.59 12.10
C PRO A 224 0.17 19.39 13.01
N LYS A 225 -1.10 19.21 13.44
CA LYS A 225 -1.53 18.16 14.36
C LYS A 225 -2.46 17.11 13.72
N LEU A 226 -2.85 17.29 12.47
CA LEU A 226 -3.79 16.40 11.79
C LEU A 226 -3.37 16.18 10.34
N LYS A 227 -3.19 14.93 9.98
CA LYS A 227 -2.86 14.50 8.63
C LYS A 227 -3.77 13.34 8.21
N LEU A 228 -4.02 13.21 6.94
CA LEU A 228 -4.70 12.06 6.35
C LEU A 228 -3.76 11.36 5.40
N LEU A 229 -3.44 10.11 5.68
CA LEU A 229 -2.67 9.23 4.80
C LEU A 229 -3.64 8.28 4.09
N VAL A 230 -3.57 8.22 2.78
CA VAL A 230 -4.28 7.21 1.97
C VAL A 230 -3.27 6.30 1.30
N ALA A 231 -3.44 5.00 1.46
CA ALA A 231 -2.70 3.98 0.73
C ALA A 231 -3.64 3.34 -0.28
N PHE A 232 -3.34 3.50 -1.56
CA PHE A 232 -4.10 2.87 -2.64
C PHE A 232 -3.63 1.43 -2.80
N VAL A 233 -4.55 0.51 -2.61
CA VAL A 233 -4.29 -0.94 -2.66
C VAL A 233 -4.94 -1.49 -3.94
N PRO A 234 -4.25 -2.34 -4.73
CA PRO A 234 -4.77 -2.89 -5.98
C PRO A 234 -5.89 -3.90 -5.79
#